data_fc7a437ebe861e482f98d6d8a3a95660
#
_entry.id   fc7a437ebe861e482f98d6d8a3a95660
#
_cell.length_a   1.000
_cell.length_b   1.000
_cell.length_c   1.000
_cell.angle_alpha   90.00
_cell.angle_beta   90.00
_cell.angle_gamma   90.00
#
_symmetry.space_group_name_H-M   'P 1'
#
loop_
_entity.id
_entity.type
_entity.pdbx_description
1 polymer ?
#
loop_
_entity_poly.entity_id
_entity_poly.type
_entity_poly.pdbx_seq_one_letter_code
_entity_poly.pdbx_strand_id
1 'polypeptide(L)'
;MIWLWVILAIGALAAIWGIGIERHLFVIRRESLLVLPAGSQPISVLHIGDLHVAPWQKRKLAFIKKLGELSPDLVINTGDNLGHAAAIGPTLVALKPLLERTGAFVNGSNDYHAPEPRNPLAYLGGPSKVGHGRKLETERLVGGFTSAGWIDLNNRQGRAVIKGTSINFVGVDDAHDGLDDLSKVPTADELASGADLVIGVSHAPYLRVIDAMGEAGVDLMFAGHTHGGQVCLPGIGALVTNCDLPRKNAKGLSSWTISGKTLILNVVAGLGHSIYAPVRFACRPEVRLLTLLPKN
;
A
#
# COMPACT_ATOMS: atom_id res chain seq x y z
N MET A 1 24.80 33.18 18.51
CA MET A 1 24.29 33.51 17.13
C MET A 1 24.73 32.51 16.09
N ILE A 2 26.00 32.07 16.01
CA ILE A 2 26.47 31.12 14.96
C ILE A 2 25.71 29.80 14.97
N TRP A 3 25.44 29.20 16.11
CA TRP A 3 24.69 27.94 16.23
C TRP A 3 23.25 28.04 15.70
N LEU A 4 22.59 29.20 15.82
CA LEU A 4 21.27 29.40 15.25
C LEU A 4 21.32 29.35 13.72
N TRP A 5 22.30 30.01 13.10
CA TRP A 5 22.48 29.96 11.65
C TRP A 5 22.82 28.56 11.14
N VAL A 6 23.61 27.80 11.91
CA VAL A 6 23.92 26.39 11.59
C VAL A 6 22.65 25.54 11.61
N ILE A 7 21.82 25.67 12.64
CA ILE A 7 20.56 24.91 12.76
C ILE A 7 19.61 25.28 11.60
N LEU A 8 19.46 26.56 11.29
CA LEU A 8 18.64 27.02 10.18
C LEU A 8 19.13 26.51 8.83
N ALA A 9 20.46 26.52 8.62
CA ALA A 9 21.06 25.99 7.40
C ALA A 9 20.82 24.46 7.26
N ILE A 10 20.97 23.70 8.33
CA ILE A 10 20.67 22.24 8.34
C ILE A 10 19.18 22.01 8.04
N GLY A 11 18.30 22.77 8.66
CA GLY A 11 16.85 22.68 8.39
C GLY A 11 16.49 22.99 6.94
N ALA A 12 17.09 24.03 6.37
CA ALA A 12 16.90 24.40 4.96
C ALA A 12 17.42 23.29 4.00
N LEU A 13 18.60 22.75 4.26
CA LEU A 13 19.15 21.64 3.47
C LEU A 13 18.29 20.39 3.57
N ALA A 14 17.79 20.05 4.76
CA ALA A 14 16.87 18.92 4.96
C ALA A 14 15.55 19.16 4.20
N ALA A 15 15.00 20.36 4.20
CA ALA A 15 13.81 20.72 3.45
C ALA A 15 14.03 20.63 1.93
N ILE A 16 15.14 21.16 1.41
CA ILE A 16 15.53 21.07 0.00
C ILE A 16 15.67 19.59 -0.40
N TRP A 17 16.34 18.78 0.42
CA TRP A 17 16.49 17.34 0.18
C TRP A 17 15.14 16.64 0.13
N GLY A 18 14.33 16.77 1.19
CA GLY A 18 13.06 16.03 1.32
C GLY A 18 12.00 16.47 0.31
N ILE A 19 11.89 17.79 0.06
CA ILE A 19 10.88 18.35 -0.86
C ILE A 19 11.37 18.32 -2.30
N GLY A 20 12.64 18.62 -2.55
CA GLY A 20 13.17 18.76 -3.91
C GLY A 20 13.70 17.47 -4.50
N ILE A 21 14.29 16.60 -3.70
CA ILE A 21 15.07 15.45 -4.19
C ILE A 21 14.44 14.11 -3.77
N GLU A 22 14.42 13.80 -2.48
CA GLU A 22 14.13 12.43 -2.01
C GLU A 22 12.76 11.93 -2.43
N ARG A 23 11.73 12.77 -2.42
CA ARG A 23 10.37 12.40 -2.86
C ARG A 23 10.28 11.96 -4.33
N HIS A 24 11.35 12.15 -5.11
CA HIS A 24 11.43 11.74 -6.51
C HIS A 24 12.40 10.55 -6.74
N LEU A 25 13.03 10.05 -5.69
CA LEU A 25 13.95 8.92 -5.75
C LEU A 25 13.18 7.59 -5.58
N PHE A 26 12.30 7.30 -6.53
CA PHE A 26 11.51 6.07 -6.55
C PHE A 26 12.38 4.83 -6.56
N VAL A 27 12.00 3.81 -5.75
CA VAL A 27 12.74 2.54 -5.68
C VAL A 27 11.82 1.35 -5.78
N ILE A 28 12.36 0.24 -6.29
CA ILE A 28 11.73 -1.09 -6.27
C ILE A 28 12.47 -1.90 -5.22
N ARG A 29 11.81 -2.24 -4.12
CA ARG A 29 12.35 -3.16 -3.10
C ARG A 29 12.05 -4.57 -3.52
N ARG A 30 13.07 -5.44 -3.46
CA ARG A 30 12.95 -6.84 -3.86
C ARG A 30 13.23 -7.72 -2.66
N GLU A 31 12.33 -8.66 -2.40
CA GLU A 31 12.44 -9.63 -1.31
C GLU A 31 11.87 -10.97 -1.73
N SER A 32 12.27 -12.03 -1.05
CA SER A 32 11.78 -13.39 -1.30
C SER A 32 11.18 -13.96 -0.02
N LEU A 33 10.09 -14.74 -0.16
CA LEU A 33 9.35 -15.35 0.94
C LEU A 33 9.08 -16.81 0.65
N LEU A 34 9.38 -17.71 1.60
CA LEU A 34 9.04 -19.12 1.55
C LEU A 34 7.62 -19.33 2.10
N VAL A 35 6.60 -19.21 1.22
CA VAL A 35 5.18 -19.28 1.63
C VAL A 35 4.35 -20.25 0.78
N LEU A 36 4.84 -20.64 -0.41
CA LEU A 36 4.12 -21.54 -1.29
C LEU A 36 4.27 -23.00 -0.84
N PRO A 37 3.33 -23.90 -1.20
CA PRO A 37 3.50 -25.33 -1.02
C PRO A 37 4.76 -25.87 -1.71
N ALA A 38 5.33 -26.94 -1.18
CA ALA A 38 6.48 -27.61 -1.80
C ALA A 38 6.16 -28.02 -3.25
N GLY A 39 7.11 -27.81 -4.16
CA GLY A 39 6.95 -28.11 -5.58
C GLY A 39 6.22 -27.03 -6.41
N SER A 40 5.69 -25.98 -5.81
CA SER A 40 5.09 -24.86 -6.54
C SER A 40 6.11 -24.08 -7.37
N GLN A 41 5.67 -23.48 -8.48
CA GLN A 41 6.51 -22.55 -9.23
C GLN A 41 6.61 -21.20 -8.50
N PRO A 42 7.76 -20.50 -8.53
CA PRO A 42 7.90 -19.16 -7.97
C PRO A 42 6.92 -18.18 -8.59
N ILE A 43 6.28 -17.35 -7.75
CA ILE A 43 5.32 -16.32 -8.15
C ILE A 43 5.89 -14.95 -7.80
N SER A 44 5.95 -14.04 -8.79
CA SER A 44 6.33 -12.65 -8.59
C SER A 44 5.10 -11.79 -8.31
N VAL A 45 5.09 -11.09 -7.15
CA VAL A 45 3.99 -10.21 -6.72
C VAL A 45 4.50 -8.79 -6.65
N LEU A 46 3.94 -7.90 -7.46
CA LEU A 46 4.21 -6.47 -7.36
C LEU A 46 3.17 -5.83 -6.45
N HIS A 47 3.61 -5.31 -5.31
CA HIS A 47 2.80 -4.54 -4.39
C HIS A 47 2.97 -3.05 -4.65
N ILE A 48 1.87 -2.40 -5.03
CA ILE A 48 1.74 -0.95 -5.19
C ILE A 48 0.64 -0.43 -4.26
N GLY A 49 0.76 0.80 -3.85
CA GLY A 49 -0.23 1.53 -3.04
C GLY A 49 0.24 2.94 -2.79
N ASP A 50 -0.61 3.77 -2.21
CA ASP A 50 -0.30 5.16 -1.86
C ASP A 50 0.38 5.90 -3.02
N LEU A 51 -0.21 5.81 -4.22
CA LEU A 51 0.35 6.45 -5.41
C LEU A 51 0.14 7.96 -5.37
N HIS A 52 -0.98 8.42 -4.81
CA HIS A 52 -1.37 9.84 -4.71
C HIS A 52 -1.04 10.60 -6.00
N VAL A 53 -1.57 10.12 -7.11
CA VAL A 53 -1.31 10.71 -8.43
C VAL A 53 -1.95 12.08 -8.53
N ALA A 54 -1.16 13.05 -9.00
CA ALA A 54 -1.68 14.31 -9.53
C ALA A 54 -1.25 14.48 -11.00
N PRO A 55 -2.09 15.08 -11.88
CA PRO A 55 -1.85 15.10 -13.33
C PRO A 55 -0.52 15.69 -13.77
N TRP A 56 0.03 16.61 -12.99
CA TRP A 56 1.31 17.29 -13.29
C TRP A 56 2.55 16.50 -12.85
N GLN A 57 2.41 15.38 -12.12
CA GLN A 57 3.52 14.58 -11.60
C GLN A 57 4.10 13.63 -12.68
N LYS A 58 4.55 14.19 -13.79
CA LYS A 58 5.01 13.44 -14.99
C LYS A 58 6.05 12.37 -14.68
N ARG A 59 7.02 12.65 -13.77
CA ARG A 59 8.08 11.69 -13.40
C ARG A 59 7.49 10.46 -12.69
N LYS A 60 6.52 10.66 -11.78
CA LYS A 60 5.84 9.58 -11.07
C LYS A 60 5.01 8.75 -12.05
N LEU A 61 4.21 9.39 -12.91
CA LEU A 61 3.42 8.71 -13.93
C LEU A 61 4.28 7.86 -14.87
N ALA A 62 5.43 8.39 -15.30
CA ALA A 62 6.37 7.64 -16.12
C ALA A 62 6.98 6.45 -15.38
N PHE A 63 7.30 6.60 -14.07
CA PHE A 63 7.80 5.51 -13.25
C PHE A 63 6.73 4.41 -13.07
N ILE A 64 5.47 4.78 -12.76
CA ILE A 64 4.35 3.82 -12.64
C ILE A 64 4.19 3.04 -13.93
N LYS A 65 4.20 3.71 -15.09
CA LYS A 65 4.10 3.05 -16.39
C LYS A 65 5.24 2.05 -16.62
N LYS A 66 6.48 2.43 -16.23
CA LYS A 66 7.66 1.59 -16.35
C LYS A 66 7.61 0.32 -15.47
N LEU A 67 6.81 0.31 -14.41
CA LEU A 67 6.65 -0.90 -13.57
C LEU A 67 6.10 -2.09 -14.36
N GLY A 68 5.39 -1.86 -15.47
CA GLY A 68 4.94 -2.94 -16.37
C GLY A 68 6.08 -3.77 -16.95
N GLU A 69 7.29 -3.20 -17.10
CA GLU A 69 8.49 -3.91 -17.59
C GLU A 69 8.95 -5.03 -16.64
N LEU A 70 8.52 -4.98 -15.36
CA LEU A 70 8.80 -6.02 -14.38
C LEU A 70 8.04 -7.32 -14.67
N SER A 71 6.98 -7.24 -15.47
CA SER A 71 6.13 -8.37 -15.85
C SER A 71 5.73 -9.26 -14.66
N PRO A 72 5.16 -8.70 -13.56
CA PRO A 72 4.78 -9.50 -12.40
C PRO A 72 3.69 -10.50 -12.75
N ASP A 73 3.65 -11.63 -12.03
CA ASP A 73 2.60 -12.64 -12.17
C ASP A 73 1.30 -12.18 -11.50
N LEU A 74 1.43 -11.35 -10.44
CA LEU A 74 0.31 -10.79 -9.68
C LEU A 74 0.62 -9.32 -9.30
N VAL A 75 -0.37 -8.46 -9.38
CA VAL A 75 -0.31 -7.09 -8.86
C VAL A 75 -1.28 -6.95 -7.69
N ILE A 76 -0.80 -6.49 -6.55
CA ILE A 76 -1.65 -6.11 -5.41
C ILE A 76 -1.59 -4.58 -5.28
N ASN A 77 -2.76 -3.95 -5.33
CA ASN A 77 -2.92 -2.51 -5.15
C ASN A 77 -3.69 -2.23 -3.85
N THR A 78 -3.02 -1.59 -2.90
CA THR A 78 -3.57 -1.31 -1.58
C THR A 78 -4.21 0.07 -1.45
N GLY A 79 -4.60 0.70 -2.57
CA GLY A 79 -5.38 1.94 -2.55
C GLY A 79 -4.58 3.22 -2.46
N ASP A 80 -5.27 4.33 -2.19
CA ASP A 80 -4.76 5.71 -2.21
C ASP A 80 -4.06 6.04 -3.53
N ASN A 81 -4.74 5.69 -4.63
CA ASN A 81 -4.24 5.93 -5.98
C ASN A 81 -4.28 7.41 -6.35
N LEU A 82 -5.29 8.14 -5.85
CA LEU A 82 -5.60 9.50 -6.26
C LEU A 82 -5.04 10.55 -5.28
N GLY A 83 -4.30 11.52 -5.78
CA GLY A 83 -3.83 12.69 -5.04
C GLY A 83 -4.45 14.00 -5.52
N HIS A 84 -5.40 13.93 -6.47
CA HIS A 84 -6.10 15.09 -7.02
C HIS A 84 -7.38 14.66 -7.73
N ALA A 85 -8.41 15.49 -7.71
CA ALA A 85 -9.72 15.20 -8.32
C ALA A 85 -9.67 14.86 -9.83
N ALA A 86 -8.68 15.40 -10.56
CA ALA A 86 -8.52 15.13 -11.99
C ALA A 86 -7.54 13.96 -12.29
N ALA A 87 -7.21 13.12 -11.29
CA ALA A 87 -6.17 12.11 -11.42
C ALA A 87 -6.64 10.76 -11.99
N ILE A 88 -7.93 10.46 -12.01
CA ILE A 88 -8.44 9.14 -12.42
C ILE A 88 -7.92 8.73 -13.80
N GLY A 89 -8.11 9.57 -14.81
CA GLY A 89 -7.62 9.28 -16.17
C GLY A 89 -6.11 9.08 -16.24
N PRO A 90 -5.30 10.04 -15.76
CA PRO A 90 -3.84 9.88 -15.68
C PRO A 90 -3.38 8.62 -14.93
N THR A 91 -4.07 8.23 -13.84
CA THR A 91 -3.75 7.03 -13.07
C THR A 91 -4.00 5.76 -13.89
N LEU A 92 -5.17 5.63 -14.50
CA LEU A 92 -5.51 4.48 -15.33
C LEU A 92 -4.57 4.34 -16.54
N VAL A 93 -4.22 5.47 -17.17
CA VAL A 93 -3.24 5.47 -18.28
C VAL A 93 -1.85 5.02 -17.83
N ALA A 94 -1.40 5.48 -16.66
CA ALA A 94 -0.10 5.07 -16.13
C ALA A 94 -0.07 3.61 -15.69
N LEU A 95 -1.17 3.10 -15.13
CA LEU A 95 -1.30 1.70 -14.69
C LEU A 95 -1.59 0.73 -15.85
N LYS A 96 -1.91 1.20 -17.06
CA LYS A 96 -2.32 0.34 -18.18
C LYS A 96 -1.43 -0.89 -18.38
N PRO A 97 -0.08 -0.84 -18.38
CA PRO A 97 0.75 -2.03 -18.56
C PRO A 97 0.64 -3.04 -17.39
N LEU A 98 0.27 -2.58 -16.19
CA LEU A 98 0.02 -3.45 -15.03
C LEU A 98 -1.40 -4.01 -15.05
N LEU A 99 -2.38 -3.27 -15.58
CA LEU A 99 -3.77 -3.73 -15.74
C LEU A 99 -3.89 -4.92 -16.70
N GLU A 100 -2.90 -5.17 -17.53
CA GLU A 100 -2.81 -6.36 -18.40
C GLU A 100 -2.36 -7.62 -17.63
N ARG A 101 -2.06 -7.51 -16.34
CA ARG A 101 -1.65 -8.61 -15.46
C ARG A 101 -2.79 -8.99 -14.52
N THR A 102 -2.74 -10.21 -13.99
CA THR A 102 -3.64 -10.59 -12.90
C THR A 102 -3.43 -9.62 -11.74
N GLY A 103 -4.51 -9.10 -11.18
CA GLY A 103 -4.42 -8.14 -10.08
C GLY A 103 -5.60 -8.20 -9.13
N ALA A 104 -5.38 -7.68 -7.92
CA ALA A 104 -6.40 -7.48 -6.92
C ALA A 104 -6.17 -6.13 -6.23
N PHE A 105 -7.24 -5.50 -5.76
CA PHE A 105 -7.15 -4.17 -5.18
C PHE A 105 -8.17 -3.93 -4.07
N VAL A 106 -7.83 -3.00 -3.20
CA VAL A 106 -8.74 -2.29 -2.29
C VAL A 106 -8.59 -0.79 -2.52
N ASN A 107 -9.55 0.00 -2.08
CA ASN A 107 -9.49 1.46 -2.08
C ASN A 107 -8.87 1.97 -0.78
N GLY A 108 -8.32 3.18 -0.82
CA GLY A 108 -8.00 3.99 0.34
C GLY A 108 -8.84 5.28 0.36
N SER A 109 -8.76 6.06 1.42
CA SER A 109 -9.56 7.28 1.64
C SER A 109 -9.43 8.30 0.52
N ASN A 110 -8.25 8.41 -0.10
CA ASN A 110 -8.03 9.32 -1.21
C ASN A 110 -8.56 8.80 -2.56
N ASP A 111 -9.08 7.58 -2.62
CA ASP A 111 -9.83 7.08 -3.77
C ASP A 111 -11.32 7.48 -3.68
N TYR A 112 -11.81 7.84 -2.48
CA TYR A 112 -13.17 8.32 -2.23
C TYR A 112 -13.26 9.85 -2.19
N HIS A 113 -12.26 10.52 -1.59
CA HIS A 113 -12.28 11.96 -1.38
C HIS A 113 -10.97 12.62 -1.80
N ALA A 114 -11.07 13.76 -2.46
CA ALA A 114 -9.88 14.54 -2.81
C ALA A 114 -9.17 15.04 -1.54
N PRO A 115 -7.82 15.06 -1.53
CA PRO A 115 -7.08 15.58 -0.39
C PRO A 115 -7.36 17.07 -0.17
N GLU A 116 -7.37 17.48 1.10
CA GLU A 116 -7.54 18.87 1.54
C GLU A 116 -6.29 19.39 2.26
N PRO A 117 -6.07 20.72 2.26
CA PRO A 117 -5.01 21.34 3.06
C PRO A 117 -5.22 21.04 4.54
N ARG A 118 -4.18 20.54 5.21
CA ARG A 118 -4.18 20.27 6.65
C ARG A 118 -2.91 20.79 7.29
N ASN A 119 -2.98 21.10 8.58
CA ASN A 119 -1.79 21.42 9.34
C ASN A 119 -0.87 20.18 9.42
N PRO A 120 0.33 20.22 8.82
CA PRO A 120 1.23 19.06 8.82
C PRO A 120 1.71 18.67 10.22
N LEU A 121 1.71 19.59 11.20
CA LEU A 121 2.10 19.31 12.57
C LEU A 121 1.03 18.50 13.33
N ALA A 122 -0.23 18.51 12.88
CA ALA A 122 -1.28 17.69 13.48
C ALA A 122 -0.97 16.18 13.37
N TYR A 123 -0.16 15.79 12.39
CA TYR A 123 0.30 14.41 12.20
C TYR A 123 1.11 13.84 13.38
N LEU A 124 1.75 14.72 14.16
CA LEU A 124 2.52 14.33 15.35
C LEU A 124 1.62 14.00 16.55
N GLY A 125 0.34 14.38 16.48
CA GLY A 125 -0.64 14.20 17.57
C GLY A 125 -1.44 12.89 17.50
N GLY A 126 -1.18 12.01 16.53
CA GLY A 126 -1.90 10.75 16.33
C GLY A 126 -2.46 10.58 14.91
N PRO A 127 -3.27 9.55 14.66
CA PRO A 127 -3.90 9.32 13.37
C PRO A 127 -4.65 10.54 12.86
N SER A 128 -4.53 10.82 11.57
CA SER A 128 -5.23 11.93 10.95
C SER A 128 -6.73 11.71 11.04
N LYS A 129 -7.46 12.75 11.45
CA LYS A 129 -8.92 12.69 11.35
C LYS A 129 -9.32 12.69 9.88
N VAL A 130 -10.24 11.80 9.54
CA VAL A 130 -10.83 11.78 8.20
C VAL A 130 -11.52 13.12 7.95
N GLY A 131 -11.09 13.83 6.92
CA GLY A 131 -11.76 15.04 6.44
C GLY A 131 -12.43 14.72 5.14
N HIS A 132 -13.66 15.16 5.02
CA HIS A 132 -14.46 14.90 3.84
C HIS A 132 -14.18 15.97 2.78
N GLY A 133 -13.08 15.84 2.07
CA GLY A 133 -12.84 16.58 0.84
C GLY A 133 -13.91 16.28 -0.22
N ARG A 134 -13.81 16.96 -1.36
CA ARG A 134 -14.72 16.72 -2.48
C ARG A 134 -14.77 15.22 -2.80
N LYS A 135 -15.97 14.64 -2.82
CA LYS A 135 -16.20 13.25 -3.26
C LYS A 135 -15.72 13.06 -4.70
N LEU A 136 -15.00 11.97 -4.93
CA LEU A 136 -14.46 11.61 -6.23
C LEU A 136 -15.40 10.63 -6.97
N GLU A 137 -15.16 10.47 -8.26
CA GLU A 137 -15.84 9.47 -9.11
C GLU A 137 -15.18 8.08 -8.90
N THR A 138 -15.20 7.57 -7.67
CA THR A 138 -14.54 6.30 -7.27
C THR A 138 -15.00 5.14 -8.14
N GLU A 139 -16.28 5.09 -8.48
CA GLU A 139 -16.84 4.06 -9.36
C GLU A 139 -16.15 4.02 -10.73
N ARG A 140 -15.69 5.16 -11.26
CA ARG A 140 -14.94 5.22 -12.51
C ARG A 140 -13.52 4.64 -12.36
N LEU A 141 -12.88 4.85 -11.22
CA LEU A 141 -11.57 4.24 -10.92
C LEU A 141 -11.73 2.72 -10.79
N VAL A 142 -12.66 2.28 -9.94
CA VAL A 142 -13.00 0.87 -9.71
C VAL A 142 -13.40 0.18 -11.02
N GLY A 143 -14.27 0.84 -11.81
CA GLY A 143 -14.66 0.34 -13.13
C GLY A 143 -13.48 0.17 -14.09
N GLY A 144 -12.48 1.05 -14.02
CA GLY A 144 -11.23 0.92 -14.78
C GLY A 144 -10.43 -0.32 -14.39
N PHE A 145 -10.36 -0.66 -13.09
CA PHE A 145 -9.67 -1.85 -12.59
C PHE A 145 -10.44 -3.14 -12.91
N THR A 146 -11.73 -3.16 -12.59
CA THR A 146 -12.57 -4.37 -12.79
C THR A 146 -12.77 -4.70 -14.27
N SER A 147 -12.88 -3.69 -15.15
CA SER A 147 -12.94 -3.92 -16.61
C SER A 147 -11.66 -4.50 -17.18
N ALA A 148 -10.53 -4.32 -16.51
CA ALA A 148 -9.25 -4.96 -16.84
C ALA A 148 -9.11 -6.37 -16.22
N GLY A 149 -10.10 -6.83 -15.45
CA GLY A 149 -10.11 -8.15 -14.81
C GLY A 149 -9.47 -8.18 -13.42
N TRP A 150 -9.15 -7.03 -12.83
CA TRP A 150 -8.67 -6.99 -11.45
C TRP A 150 -9.80 -7.30 -10.46
N ILE A 151 -9.46 -8.05 -9.41
CA ILE A 151 -10.39 -8.49 -8.36
C ILE A 151 -10.61 -7.35 -7.37
N ASP A 152 -11.86 -6.89 -7.26
CA ASP A 152 -12.28 -5.93 -6.24
C ASP A 152 -12.43 -6.64 -4.90
N LEU A 153 -11.61 -6.23 -3.92
CA LEU A 153 -11.57 -6.79 -2.57
C LEU A 153 -12.12 -5.85 -1.49
N ASN A 154 -12.81 -4.77 -1.86
CA ASN A 154 -13.45 -3.87 -0.90
C ASN A 154 -14.58 -4.60 -0.17
N ASN A 155 -14.32 -5.09 1.06
CA ASN A 155 -15.19 -5.97 1.85
C ASN A 155 -15.65 -7.20 1.06
N ARG A 156 -14.72 -7.83 0.32
CA ARG A 156 -14.99 -8.96 -0.59
C ARG A 156 -13.89 -10.00 -0.57
N GLN A 157 -14.21 -11.14 -1.13
CA GLN A 157 -13.27 -12.21 -1.42
C GLN A 157 -13.15 -12.44 -2.93
N GLY A 158 -12.08 -13.10 -3.30
CA GLY A 158 -11.83 -13.49 -4.68
C GLY A 158 -10.90 -14.69 -4.77
N ARG A 159 -10.70 -15.17 -5.99
CA ARG A 159 -9.82 -16.32 -6.25
C ARG A 159 -9.12 -16.16 -7.59
N ALA A 160 -7.87 -16.60 -7.65
CA ALA A 160 -7.14 -16.77 -8.91
C ALA A 160 -6.24 -18.00 -8.84
N VAL A 161 -5.92 -18.54 -10.02
CA VAL A 161 -4.89 -19.57 -10.17
C VAL A 161 -3.71 -18.97 -10.91
N ILE A 162 -2.55 -18.97 -10.28
CA ILE A 162 -1.33 -18.34 -10.82
C ILE A 162 -0.25 -19.42 -10.87
N LYS A 163 0.22 -19.75 -12.07
CA LYS A 163 1.22 -20.82 -12.30
C LYS A 163 0.88 -22.14 -11.60
N GLY A 164 -0.40 -22.51 -11.62
CA GLY A 164 -0.91 -23.72 -10.99
C GLY A 164 -1.17 -23.64 -9.49
N THR A 165 -0.82 -22.52 -8.84
CA THR A 165 -1.10 -22.26 -7.41
C THR A 165 -2.46 -21.59 -7.27
N SER A 166 -3.36 -22.20 -6.49
CA SER A 166 -4.68 -21.65 -6.15
C SER A 166 -4.54 -20.64 -5.02
N ILE A 167 -4.89 -19.36 -5.26
CA ILE A 167 -4.81 -18.28 -4.29
C ILE A 167 -6.22 -17.78 -3.97
N ASN A 168 -6.61 -17.86 -2.70
CA ASN A 168 -7.81 -17.19 -2.22
C ASN A 168 -7.42 -15.81 -1.66
N PHE A 169 -8.23 -14.82 -1.98
CA PHE A 169 -8.07 -13.45 -1.53
C PHE A 169 -9.22 -13.05 -0.61
N VAL A 170 -8.90 -12.28 0.42
CA VAL A 170 -9.87 -11.57 1.24
C VAL A 170 -9.41 -10.14 1.43
N GLY A 171 -10.32 -9.18 1.31
CA GLY A 171 -9.99 -7.79 1.54
C GLY A 171 -11.08 -7.07 2.31
N VAL A 172 -10.68 -5.98 2.93
CA VAL A 172 -11.59 -5.02 3.56
C VAL A 172 -11.43 -3.66 2.90
N ASP A 173 -12.50 -2.89 2.89
CA ASP A 173 -12.50 -1.51 2.46
C ASP A 173 -11.69 -0.63 3.43
N ASP A 174 -11.60 0.66 3.22
CA ASP A 174 -10.70 1.52 3.97
C ASP A 174 -11.00 1.55 5.47
N ALA A 175 -10.10 0.93 6.23
CA ALA A 175 -10.18 0.87 7.68
C ALA A 175 -9.87 2.22 8.36
N HIS A 176 -9.21 3.16 7.65
CA HIS A 176 -8.96 4.51 8.17
C HIS A 176 -10.21 5.37 8.17
N ASP A 177 -11.05 5.25 7.15
CA ASP A 177 -12.34 5.91 7.03
C ASP A 177 -13.47 5.13 7.71
N GLY A 178 -13.17 3.96 8.33
CA GLY A 178 -14.16 3.10 8.97
C GLY A 178 -15.14 2.46 7.99
N LEU A 179 -14.72 2.25 6.75
CA LEU A 179 -15.51 1.60 5.71
C LEU A 179 -15.32 0.07 5.69
N ASP A 180 -14.36 -0.44 6.47
CA ASP A 180 -14.11 -1.86 6.61
C ASP A 180 -15.24 -2.57 7.36
N ASP A 181 -15.69 -3.67 6.81
CA ASP A 181 -16.68 -4.56 7.40
C ASP A 181 -16.05 -5.92 7.71
N LEU A 182 -15.54 -6.05 8.93
CA LEU A 182 -14.89 -7.28 9.38
C LEU A 182 -15.84 -8.48 9.47
N SER A 183 -17.16 -8.26 9.51
CA SER A 183 -18.15 -9.35 9.50
C SER A 183 -18.20 -10.09 8.15
N LYS A 184 -17.64 -9.49 7.11
CA LYS A 184 -17.51 -10.10 5.77
C LYS A 184 -16.21 -10.85 5.56
N VAL A 185 -15.30 -10.85 6.54
CA VAL A 185 -14.12 -11.70 6.51
C VAL A 185 -14.57 -13.14 6.77
N PRO A 186 -14.33 -14.08 5.84
CA PRO A 186 -14.79 -15.45 6.00
C PRO A 186 -14.07 -16.17 7.15
N THR A 187 -14.63 -17.28 7.57
CA THR A 187 -13.95 -18.18 8.52
C THR A 187 -12.68 -18.79 7.92
N ALA A 188 -11.78 -19.26 8.77
CA ALA A 188 -10.54 -19.88 8.33
C ALA A 188 -10.77 -21.10 7.42
N ASP A 189 -11.79 -21.91 7.71
CA ASP A 189 -12.13 -23.11 6.91
C ASP A 189 -12.65 -22.71 5.52
N GLU A 190 -13.47 -21.66 5.43
CA GLU A 190 -13.97 -21.16 4.15
C GLU A 190 -12.84 -20.59 3.29
N LEU A 191 -11.93 -19.81 3.87
CA LEU A 191 -10.78 -19.24 3.16
C LEU A 191 -9.75 -20.29 2.75
N ALA A 192 -9.50 -21.30 3.57
CA ALA A 192 -8.57 -22.38 3.27
C ALA A 192 -9.11 -23.35 2.20
N SER A 193 -10.43 -23.37 1.97
CA SER A 193 -11.06 -24.33 1.05
C SER A 193 -10.54 -24.20 -0.37
N GLY A 194 -9.77 -25.21 -0.80
CA GLY A 194 -9.18 -25.29 -2.14
C GLY A 194 -8.14 -24.21 -2.43
N ALA A 195 -7.52 -23.63 -1.41
CA ALA A 195 -6.42 -22.68 -1.54
C ALA A 195 -5.07 -23.32 -1.17
N ASP A 196 -4.06 -22.98 -1.95
CA ASP A 196 -2.65 -23.26 -1.65
C ASP A 196 -2.02 -22.10 -0.86
N LEU A 197 -2.59 -20.90 -0.98
CA LEU A 197 -2.17 -19.68 -0.30
C LEU A 197 -3.38 -18.78 -0.07
N VAL A 198 -3.46 -18.16 1.10
CA VAL A 198 -4.47 -17.15 1.43
C VAL A 198 -3.82 -15.77 1.56
N ILE A 199 -4.26 -14.84 0.72
CA ILE A 199 -3.76 -13.45 0.71
C ILE A 199 -4.82 -12.49 1.26
N GLY A 200 -4.44 -11.73 2.29
CA GLY A 200 -5.23 -10.61 2.82
C GLY A 200 -4.81 -9.28 2.21
N VAL A 201 -5.77 -8.38 1.96
CA VAL A 201 -5.49 -7.04 1.44
C VAL A 201 -6.30 -6.00 2.22
N SER A 202 -5.63 -4.96 2.71
CA SER A 202 -6.25 -3.80 3.33
C SER A 202 -5.49 -2.54 2.95
N HIS A 203 -6.17 -1.39 2.87
CA HIS A 203 -5.44 -0.15 2.72
C HIS A 203 -4.64 0.16 4.00
N ALA A 204 -5.31 0.32 5.13
CA ALA A 204 -4.70 0.71 6.39
C ALA A 204 -4.51 -0.50 7.34
N PRO A 205 -3.28 -0.77 7.82
CA PRO A 205 -2.96 -1.93 8.65
C PRO A 205 -3.27 -1.67 10.13
N TYR A 206 -4.54 -1.39 10.46
CA TYR A 206 -4.99 -1.32 11.85
C TYR A 206 -4.88 -2.68 12.53
N LEU A 207 -4.51 -2.71 13.81
CA LEU A 207 -4.32 -3.96 14.56
C LEU A 207 -5.58 -4.84 14.52
N ARG A 208 -6.79 -4.26 14.66
CA ARG A 208 -8.06 -4.99 14.55
C ARG A 208 -8.25 -5.71 13.20
N VAL A 209 -7.71 -5.12 12.10
CA VAL A 209 -7.76 -5.75 10.77
C VAL A 209 -6.74 -6.86 10.67
N ILE A 210 -5.52 -6.64 11.18
CA ILE A 210 -4.46 -7.66 11.22
C ILE A 210 -4.92 -8.86 12.03
N ASP A 211 -5.54 -8.63 13.21
CA ASP A 211 -6.06 -9.69 14.08
C ASP A 211 -7.16 -10.49 13.37
N ALA A 212 -8.16 -9.81 12.79
CA ALA A 212 -9.24 -10.47 12.03
C ALA A 212 -8.72 -11.30 10.86
N MET A 213 -7.75 -10.78 10.08
CA MET A 213 -7.13 -11.51 8.98
C MET A 213 -6.34 -12.71 9.46
N GLY A 214 -5.62 -12.59 10.60
CA GLY A 214 -4.89 -13.70 11.20
C GLY A 214 -5.80 -14.79 11.75
N GLU A 215 -6.90 -14.43 12.40
CA GLU A 215 -7.92 -15.38 12.86
C GLU A 215 -8.59 -16.12 11.70
N ALA A 216 -8.79 -15.42 10.58
CA ALA A 216 -9.27 -16.01 9.33
C ALA A 216 -8.23 -16.88 8.60
N GLY A 217 -7.01 -16.99 9.12
CA GLY A 217 -5.98 -17.87 8.57
C GLY A 217 -5.26 -17.32 7.34
N VAL A 218 -5.19 -15.99 7.17
CA VAL A 218 -4.39 -15.34 6.13
C VAL A 218 -2.90 -15.64 6.34
N ASP A 219 -2.22 -16.10 5.27
CA ASP A 219 -0.79 -16.40 5.29
C ASP A 219 0.06 -15.15 5.03
N LEU A 220 -0.37 -14.33 4.07
CA LEU A 220 0.34 -13.13 3.61
C LEU A 220 -0.63 -11.97 3.45
N MET A 221 -0.41 -10.89 4.16
CA MET A 221 -1.23 -9.68 4.11
C MET A 221 -0.46 -8.51 3.49
N PHE A 222 -1.13 -7.75 2.64
CA PHE A 222 -0.62 -6.53 2.02
C PHE A 222 -1.35 -5.30 2.53
N ALA A 223 -0.58 -4.25 2.89
CA ALA A 223 -1.15 -2.98 3.32
C ALA A 223 -0.29 -1.77 2.92
N GLY A 224 -0.90 -0.59 2.87
CA GLY A 224 -0.29 0.70 2.57
C GLY A 224 -0.47 1.70 3.72
N HIS A 225 -0.99 2.90 3.40
CA HIS A 225 -1.45 3.95 4.31
C HIS A 225 -0.37 4.66 5.13
N THR A 226 0.58 3.95 5.67
CA THR A 226 1.60 4.49 6.61
C THR A 226 2.60 5.42 5.95
N HIS A 227 2.72 5.38 4.63
CA HIS A 227 3.79 6.03 3.85
C HIS A 227 5.20 5.71 4.36
N GLY A 228 5.37 4.61 5.12
CA GLY A 228 6.61 4.27 5.81
C GLY A 228 7.01 5.30 6.87
N GLY A 229 6.06 6.11 7.35
CA GLY A 229 6.27 7.26 8.24
C GLY A 229 6.57 8.55 7.51
N GLN A 230 6.70 8.57 6.20
CA GLN A 230 6.91 9.70 5.28
C GLN A 230 8.13 10.60 5.63
N VAL A 231 8.24 11.05 6.88
CA VAL A 231 9.39 11.75 7.47
C VAL A 231 9.94 10.91 8.60
N CYS A 232 11.12 10.35 8.39
CA CYS A 232 11.79 9.48 9.34
C CYS A 232 13.05 10.14 9.91
N LEU A 233 13.45 9.73 11.09
CA LEU A 233 14.78 10.09 11.63
C LEU A 233 15.80 9.02 11.21
N PRO A 234 16.95 9.42 10.64
CA PRO A 234 18.04 8.49 10.33
C PRO A 234 18.43 7.66 11.55
N GLY A 235 18.49 6.33 11.41
CA GLY A 235 18.80 5.39 12.48
C GLY A 235 17.68 5.08 13.46
N ILE A 236 16.60 5.88 13.50
CA ILE A 236 15.44 5.67 14.39
C ILE A 236 14.23 5.13 13.61
N GLY A 237 14.02 5.62 12.38
CA GLY A 237 12.90 5.21 11.54
C GLY A 237 11.70 6.13 11.63
N ALA A 238 10.50 5.58 11.40
CA ALA A 238 9.24 6.32 11.37
C ALA A 238 8.92 6.99 12.70
N LEU A 239 8.43 8.24 12.64
CA LEU A 239 7.92 8.97 13.80
C LEU A 239 6.45 8.66 14.07
N VAL A 240 5.68 8.42 13.02
CA VAL A 240 4.24 8.12 13.03
C VAL A 240 3.91 7.07 11.97
N THR A 241 2.79 6.36 12.16
CA THR A 241 2.25 5.39 11.19
C THR A 241 0.87 5.78 10.67
N ASN A 242 0.30 6.83 11.22
CA ASN A 242 -1.07 7.30 10.93
C ASN A 242 -2.17 6.28 11.28
N CYS A 243 -1.83 5.24 12.03
CA CYS A 243 -2.73 4.21 12.59
C CYS A 243 -2.13 3.69 13.89
N ASP A 244 -2.68 2.61 14.44
CA ASP A 244 -2.21 1.97 15.68
C ASP A 244 -1.06 0.96 15.47
N LEU A 245 -0.59 0.78 14.21
CA LEU A 245 0.53 -0.08 13.90
C LEU A 245 1.83 0.40 14.57
N PRO A 246 2.61 -0.48 15.22
CA PRO A 246 3.90 -0.11 15.80
C PRO A 246 4.84 0.51 14.77
N ARG A 247 5.47 1.64 15.10
CA ARG A 247 6.33 2.44 14.20
C ARG A 247 7.44 1.63 13.51
N LYS A 248 7.99 0.60 14.18
CA LYS A 248 8.98 -0.31 13.60
C LYS A 248 8.47 -1.09 12.38
N ASN A 249 7.15 -1.25 12.28
CA ASN A 249 6.45 -1.98 11.21
C ASN A 249 5.87 -1.04 10.13
N ALA A 250 6.21 0.24 10.17
CA ALA A 250 5.67 1.25 9.24
C ALA A 250 5.90 0.92 7.75
N LYS A 251 6.85 0.06 7.42
CA LYS A 251 7.09 -0.48 6.08
C LYS A 251 7.89 -1.77 6.15
N GLY A 252 7.81 -2.55 5.08
CA GLY A 252 8.57 -3.80 4.98
C GLY A 252 7.78 -5.01 5.46
N LEU A 253 8.49 -6.09 5.64
CA LEU A 253 7.95 -7.35 6.11
C LEU A 253 7.98 -7.42 7.64
N SER A 254 6.91 -7.95 8.21
CA SER A 254 6.85 -8.30 9.63
C SER A 254 6.02 -9.56 9.83
N SER A 255 6.35 -10.34 10.85
CA SER A 255 5.64 -11.57 11.20
C SER A 255 4.79 -11.35 12.45
N TRP A 256 3.56 -11.85 12.40
CA TRP A 256 2.56 -11.75 13.46
C TRP A 256 2.06 -13.17 13.80
N THR A 257 2.00 -13.49 15.09
CA THR A 257 1.45 -14.77 15.54
C THR A 257 0.06 -14.53 16.11
N ILE A 258 -0.97 -15.03 15.43
CA ILE A 258 -2.37 -14.85 15.80
C ILE A 258 -3.01 -16.24 15.81
N SER A 259 -3.66 -16.60 16.91
CA SER A 259 -4.30 -17.92 17.11
C SER A 259 -3.37 -19.10 16.78
N GLY A 260 -2.05 -18.95 17.11
CA GLY A 260 -1.03 -19.99 16.89
C GLY A 260 -0.55 -20.15 15.45
N LYS A 261 -1.02 -19.32 14.52
CA LYS A 261 -0.58 -19.27 13.12
C LYS A 261 0.25 -18.03 12.85
N THR A 262 1.15 -18.11 11.87
CA THR A 262 1.97 -16.97 11.43
C THR A 262 1.33 -16.28 10.23
N LEU A 263 1.02 -15.00 10.38
CA LEU A 263 0.67 -14.09 9.31
C LEU A 263 1.91 -13.25 8.98
N ILE A 264 2.28 -13.17 7.71
CA ILE A 264 3.32 -12.25 7.23
C ILE A 264 2.62 -10.99 6.71
N LEU A 265 2.94 -9.84 7.31
CA LEU A 265 2.44 -8.54 6.85
C LEU A 265 3.50 -7.83 6.02
N ASN A 266 3.13 -7.40 4.81
CA ASN A 266 3.95 -6.57 3.94
C ASN A 266 3.35 -5.18 3.80
N VAL A 267 3.99 -4.16 4.37
CA VAL A 267 3.56 -2.76 4.27
C VAL A 267 4.41 -2.03 3.25
N VAL A 268 3.78 -1.40 2.25
CA VAL A 268 4.48 -0.56 1.27
C VAL A 268 4.50 0.90 1.73
N ALA A 269 5.63 1.59 1.54
CA ALA A 269 5.69 3.02 1.82
C ALA A 269 5.07 3.87 0.70
N GLY A 270 4.70 3.27 -0.43
CA GLY A 270 4.05 3.93 -1.55
C GLY A 270 4.91 4.93 -2.31
N LEU A 271 4.41 5.40 -3.44
CA LEU A 271 5.09 6.35 -4.32
C LEU A 271 4.69 7.80 -4.05
N GLY A 272 3.61 7.98 -3.31
CA GLY A 272 2.95 9.27 -3.12
C GLY A 272 3.26 9.97 -1.81
N HIS A 273 2.61 11.06 -1.68
CA HIS A 273 2.47 11.92 -0.51
C HIS A 273 1.29 12.84 -0.79
N SER A 274 0.68 13.44 0.21
CA SER A 274 -0.30 14.50 -0.01
C SER A 274 0.32 15.63 -0.85
N ILE A 275 -0.44 16.20 -1.78
CA ILE A 275 0.00 17.39 -2.56
C ILE A 275 0.24 18.60 -1.65
N TYR A 276 -0.35 18.63 -0.46
CA TYR A 276 -0.21 19.68 0.54
C TYR A 276 0.95 19.43 1.54
N ALA A 277 1.50 18.22 1.57
CA ALA A 277 2.68 17.86 2.35
C ALA A 277 3.70 17.11 1.46
N PRO A 278 4.28 17.79 0.43
CA PRO A 278 5.06 17.15 -0.60
C PRO A 278 6.51 16.89 -0.15
N VAL A 279 6.68 16.12 0.91
CA VAL A 279 7.97 15.84 1.53
C VAL A 279 8.17 14.35 1.76
N ARG A 280 9.39 13.86 1.57
CA ARG A 280 9.90 12.56 2.03
C ARG A 280 11.28 12.78 2.61
N PHE A 281 11.55 12.28 3.81
CA PHE A 281 12.86 12.41 4.44
C PHE A 281 13.28 11.11 5.14
N ALA A 282 14.44 10.57 4.78
CA ALA A 282 14.93 9.26 5.18
C ALA A 282 13.90 8.12 4.94
N CYS A 283 13.00 8.35 3.97
CA CYS A 283 11.92 7.44 3.61
C CYS A 283 11.58 7.57 2.11
N ARG A 284 12.43 6.99 1.26
CA ARG A 284 12.24 7.06 -0.19
C ARG A 284 10.90 6.44 -0.62
N PRO A 285 10.25 7.02 -1.64
CA PRO A 285 9.07 6.41 -2.24
C PRO A 285 9.41 5.03 -2.80
N GLU A 286 8.58 4.03 -2.54
CA GLU A 286 8.86 2.65 -2.96
C GLU A 286 7.62 1.90 -3.43
N VAL A 287 7.86 0.91 -4.27
CA VAL A 287 7.01 -0.25 -4.49
C VAL A 287 7.79 -1.50 -4.08
N ARG A 288 7.07 -2.61 -3.83
CA ARG A 288 7.72 -3.85 -3.41
C ARG A 288 7.44 -4.95 -4.43
N LEU A 289 8.48 -5.65 -4.85
CA LEU A 289 8.40 -6.83 -5.68
C LEU A 289 8.81 -8.04 -4.84
N LEU A 290 7.83 -8.85 -4.47
CA LEU A 290 8.06 -10.06 -3.70
C LEU A 290 8.16 -11.25 -4.65
N THR A 291 9.11 -12.14 -4.41
CA THR A 291 9.15 -13.47 -5.03
C THR A 291 8.69 -14.48 -4.00
N LEU A 292 7.49 -15.02 -4.21
CA LEU A 292 6.96 -16.10 -3.38
C LEU A 292 7.61 -17.40 -3.85
N LEU A 293 8.21 -18.13 -2.92
CA LEU A 293 8.96 -19.35 -3.16
C LEU A 293 8.30 -20.52 -2.44
N PRO A 294 8.46 -21.77 -2.94
CA PRO A 294 8.02 -22.95 -2.23
C PRO A 294 8.77 -23.12 -0.92
N LYS A 295 8.08 -23.61 0.10
CA LYS A 295 8.68 -24.15 1.32
C LYS A 295 9.47 -25.41 0.98
N ASN A 296 10.56 -25.64 1.70
CA ASN A 296 11.38 -26.84 1.53
C ASN A 296 10.62 -28.10 1.94
#